data_7251f93d54bd2141b9e7c0d4165dd39d
#
_entry.id   7251f93d54bd2141b9e7c0d4165dd39d
#
_cell.length_a   1.000
_cell.length_b   1.000
_cell.length_c   1.000
_cell.angle_alpha   90.00
_cell.angle_beta   90.00
_cell.angle_gamma   90.00
#
_symmetry.space_group_name_H-M   'P 1'
#
loop_
_entity.id
_entity.type
_entity.pdbx_description
1 polymer ?
#
loop_
_entity_poly.entity_id
_entity_poly.type
_entity_poly.pdbx_seq_one_letter_code
_entity_poly.pdbx_strand_id
1 'polypeptide(L)'
;MEKIITYIVAIIAIIALVVGSYGFVAFQGQISDLETSNTDLEASMSDIQSTLSDIQVQIGEYQENITQLEEELSGYKEITLVDDLGNVVVLTEPPERIVSLAPSNTEILFAVGAGDKVVGVTNVCDYPYNFTAWIEAGNMSSIGPYWQPAVEPIITLDPDLVFASTASEEAAETLKNLGYNVLIVEPKTINGVLESILLIGRATGNHVEAGEFVNEIRDRMDAVINTVAGATSTPKVYYEVWGPDIQSAGPGTFIDELITLAGGENIFHDAGTSFPMVSSETVIMKNPDVIIFPHMYMGTVSWGTYADIESRPGWDSITAIQNDNFHIIDASIISRSGPRLVDALETIAEIINPELFG
;
A
#
# COMPACT_ATOMS: atom_id res chain seq x y z
N MET A 1 25.79 -42.31 70.97
CA MET A 1 25.32 -42.16 69.58
C MET A 1 23.95 -41.52 69.46
N GLU A 2 22.93 -41.97 70.20
CA GLU A 2 21.57 -41.40 70.11
C GLU A 2 21.50 -39.87 70.34
N LYS A 3 22.17 -39.37 71.38
CA LYS A 3 22.16 -37.89 71.67
C LYS A 3 22.77 -37.06 70.52
N ILE A 4 23.80 -37.58 69.86
CA ILE A 4 24.42 -36.85 68.72
C ILE A 4 23.49 -36.81 67.52
N ILE A 5 22.78 -37.92 67.24
CA ILE A 5 21.75 -37.96 66.17
C ILE A 5 20.62 -37.00 66.44
N THR A 6 20.15 -36.92 67.66
CA THR A 6 19.08 -35.98 68.07
C THR A 6 19.51 -34.52 67.89
N TYR A 7 20.76 -34.16 68.21
CA TYR A 7 21.29 -32.81 67.99
C TYR A 7 21.44 -32.50 66.48
N ILE A 8 21.89 -33.46 65.68
CA ILE A 8 22.01 -33.27 64.22
C ILE A 8 20.64 -33.04 63.56
N VAL A 9 19.63 -33.84 63.93
CA VAL A 9 18.26 -33.67 63.43
C VAL A 9 17.67 -32.32 63.87
N ALA A 10 17.89 -31.89 65.09
CA ALA A 10 17.44 -30.58 65.56
C ALA A 10 18.11 -29.43 64.81
N ILE A 11 19.39 -29.54 64.52
CA ILE A 11 20.12 -28.52 63.72
C ILE A 11 19.60 -28.49 62.29
N ILE A 12 19.38 -29.61 61.64
CA ILE A 12 18.80 -29.67 60.29
C ILE A 12 17.40 -29.09 60.26
N ALA A 13 16.55 -29.35 61.26
CA ALA A 13 15.21 -28.80 61.38
C ALA A 13 15.24 -27.27 61.53
N ILE A 14 16.18 -26.75 62.36
CA ILE A 14 16.36 -25.29 62.51
C ILE A 14 16.86 -24.67 61.21
N ILE A 15 17.79 -25.28 60.53
CA ILE A 15 18.28 -24.78 59.21
C ILE A 15 17.15 -24.79 58.18
N ALA A 16 16.32 -25.83 58.10
CA ALA A 16 15.18 -25.93 57.19
C ALA A 16 14.11 -24.84 57.49
N LEU A 17 13.86 -24.55 58.78
CA LEU A 17 12.94 -23.52 59.23
C LEU A 17 13.47 -22.09 58.86
N VAL A 18 14.78 -21.87 59.05
CA VAL A 18 15.39 -20.56 58.73
C VAL A 18 15.43 -20.36 57.23
N VAL A 19 15.85 -21.37 56.46
CA VAL A 19 15.87 -21.29 54.97
C VAL A 19 14.46 -21.17 54.40
N GLY A 20 13.48 -21.85 54.96
CA GLY A 20 12.08 -21.73 54.59
C GLY A 20 11.50 -20.34 54.90
N SER A 21 11.85 -19.77 56.07
CA SER A 21 11.39 -18.40 56.43
C SER A 21 12.05 -17.32 55.58
N TYR A 22 13.34 -17.43 55.26
CA TYR A 22 14.03 -16.52 54.34
C TYR A 22 13.45 -16.60 52.91
N GLY A 23 13.23 -17.83 52.41
CA GLY A 23 12.58 -18.02 51.13
C GLY A 23 11.18 -17.44 51.08
N PHE A 24 10.38 -17.62 52.12
CA PHE A 24 9.02 -17.09 52.23
C PHE A 24 9.02 -15.54 52.28
N VAL A 25 9.92 -14.92 53.03
CA VAL A 25 10.04 -13.44 53.09
C VAL A 25 10.50 -12.86 51.76
N ALA A 26 11.44 -13.51 51.06
CA ALA A 26 11.87 -13.09 49.73
C ALA A 26 10.75 -13.21 48.71
N PHE A 27 9.95 -14.27 48.75
CA PHE A 27 8.78 -14.47 47.89
C PHE A 27 7.67 -13.44 48.15
N GLN A 28 7.42 -13.12 49.43
CA GLN A 28 6.49 -12.05 49.82
C GLN A 28 6.96 -10.68 49.33
N GLY A 29 8.27 -10.39 49.37
CA GLY A 29 8.86 -9.20 48.80
C GLY A 29 8.59 -9.10 47.26
N GLN A 30 8.82 -10.18 46.53
CA GLN A 30 8.54 -10.24 45.10
C GLN A 30 7.07 -10.03 44.79
N ILE A 31 6.15 -10.59 45.58
CA ILE A 31 4.70 -10.37 45.39
C ILE A 31 4.39 -8.89 45.61
N SER A 32 4.90 -8.26 46.68
CA SER A 32 4.69 -6.84 46.97
C SER A 32 5.23 -5.92 45.86
N ASP A 33 6.40 -6.26 45.28
CA ASP A 33 6.98 -5.52 44.16
C ASP A 33 6.11 -5.65 42.88
N LEU A 34 5.57 -6.86 42.61
CA LEU A 34 4.65 -7.12 41.52
C LEU A 34 3.32 -6.38 41.73
N GLU A 35 2.76 -6.37 42.92
CA GLU A 35 1.52 -5.64 43.22
C GLU A 35 1.72 -4.13 43.03
N THR A 36 2.89 -3.58 43.45
CA THR A 36 3.23 -2.16 43.25
C THR A 36 3.35 -1.87 41.74
N SER A 37 4.09 -2.71 41.00
CA SER A 37 4.24 -2.58 39.54
C SER A 37 2.91 -2.66 38.80
N ASN A 38 1.99 -3.56 39.24
CA ASN A 38 0.67 -3.66 38.64
C ASN A 38 -0.17 -2.39 38.92
N THR A 39 -0.08 -1.81 40.14
CA THR A 39 -0.76 -0.57 40.46
C THR A 39 -0.24 0.62 39.63
N ASP A 40 1.07 0.68 39.40
CA ASP A 40 1.69 1.70 38.54
C ASP A 40 1.27 1.55 37.08
N LEU A 41 1.14 0.31 36.60
CA LEU A 41 0.64 -0.01 35.26
C LEU A 41 -0.84 0.39 35.11
N GLU A 42 -1.68 0.10 36.11
CA GLU A 42 -3.10 0.50 36.10
C GLU A 42 -3.25 2.02 36.07
N ALA A 43 -2.43 2.75 36.86
CA ALA A 43 -2.38 4.21 36.83
C ALA A 43 -1.97 4.74 35.45
N SER A 44 -0.91 4.17 34.86
CA SER A 44 -0.44 4.54 33.52
C SER A 44 -1.49 4.25 32.43
N MET A 45 -2.20 3.13 32.52
CA MET A 45 -3.31 2.82 31.62
C MET A 45 -4.46 3.83 31.75
N SER A 46 -4.78 4.26 32.96
CA SER A 46 -5.80 5.29 33.20
C SER A 46 -5.42 6.63 32.60
N ASP A 47 -4.14 7.03 32.73
CA ASP A 47 -3.63 8.27 32.14
C ASP A 47 -3.64 8.21 30.61
N ILE A 48 -3.26 7.07 30.01
CA ILE A 48 -3.32 6.85 28.56
C ILE A 48 -4.78 6.91 28.08
N GLN A 49 -5.72 6.30 28.78
CA GLN A 49 -7.14 6.35 28.43
C GLN A 49 -7.70 7.78 28.49
N SER A 50 -7.30 8.57 29.49
CA SER A 50 -7.66 9.98 29.58
C SER A 50 -7.10 10.78 28.40
N THR A 51 -5.80 10.60 28.10
CA THR A 51 -5.15 11.26 26.97
C THR A 51 -5.79 10.89 25.65
N LEU A 52 -6.15 9.61 25.46
CA LEU A 52 -6.84 9.12 24.25
C LEU A 52 -8.21 9.79 24.10
N SER A 53 -8.96 9.94 25.20
CA SER A 53 -10.24 10.64 25.20
C SER A 53 -10.10 12.11 24.80
N ASP A 54 -9.07 12.79 25.32
CA ASP A 54 -8.81 14.19 24.99
C ASP A 54 -8.42 14.36 23.52
N ILE A 55 -7.61 13.45 22.99
CA ILE A 55 -7.24 13.42 21.56
C ILE A 55 -8.48 13.17 20.68
N GLN A 56 -9.38 12.27 21.08
CA GLN A 56 -10.62 12.03 20.35
C GLN A 56 -11.51 13.26 20.28
N VAL A 57 -11.61 14.02 21.37
CA VAL A 57 -12.33 15.29 21.39
C VAL A 57 -11.68 16.32 20.46
N GLN A 58 -10.35 16.46 20.50
CA GLN A 58 -9.63 17.37 19.60
C GLN A 58 -9.80 16.99 18.13
N ILE A 59 -9.77 15.69 17.80
CA ILE A 59 -10.04 15.21 16.45
C ILE A 59 -11.44 15.64 16.01
N GLY A 60 -12.46 15.50 16.86
CA GLY A 60 -13.82 15.95 16.58
C GLY A 60 -13.89 17.46 16.30
N GLU A 61 -13.22 18.28 17.10
CA GLU A 61 -13.15 19.74 16.88
C GLU A 61 -12.43 20.10 15.58
N TYR A 62 -11.35 19.39 15.23
CA TYR A 62 -10.67 19.60 13.95
C TYR A 62 -11.54 19.17 12.76
N GLN A 63 -12.30 18.08 12.87
CA GLN A 63 -13.23 17.65 11.82
C GLN A 63 -14.35 18.68 11.60
N GLU A 64 -14.93 19.24 12.67
CA GLU A 64 -15.92 20.33 12.55
C GLU A 64 -15.32 21.57 11.91
N ASN A 65 -14.11 21.98 12.31
CA ASN A 65 -13.42 23.12 11.72
C ASN A 65 -13.09 22.89 10.22
N ILE A 66 -12.68 21.66 9.85
CA ILE A 66 -12.44 21.29 8.44
C ILE A 66 -13.75 21.42 7.66
N THR A 67 -14.86 20.87 8.15
CA THR A 67 -16.16 20.97 7.48
C THR A 67 -16.60 22.43 7.29
N GLN A 68 -16.41 23.27 8.32
CA GLN A 68 -16.75 24.69 8.22
C GLN A 68 -15.86 25.43 7.22
N LEU A 69 -14.55 25.13 7.19
CA LEU A 69 -13.63 25.72 6.20
C LEU A 69 -13.94 25.23 4.79
N GLU A 70 -14.39 24.00 4.61
CA GLU A 70 -14.82 23.44 3.34
C GLU A 70 -16.11 24.13 2.85
N GLU A 71 -17.07 24.39 3.74
CA GLU A 71 -18.26 25.18 3.41
C GLU A 71 -17.90 26.63 3.02
N GLU A 72 -16.97 27.28 3.72
CA GLU A 72 -16.45 28.60 3.37
C GLU A 72 -15.72 28.58 2.02
N LEU A 73 -14.87 27.56 1.76
CA LEU A 73 -14.19 27.39 0.46
C LEU A 73 -15.15 27.06 -0.69
N SER A 74 -16.26 26.39 -0.42
CA SER A 74 -17.28 26.10 -1.46
C SER A 74 -17.90 27.38 -2.05
N GLY A 75 -17.75 28.48 -1.36
CA GLY A 75 -18.07 29.83 -1.88
C GLY A 75 -17.03 30.40 -2.86
N TYR A 76 -15.84 29.84 -2.95
CA TYR A 76 -14.84 30.19 -3.96
C TYR A 76 -15.10 29.38 -5.21
N LYS A 77 -15.47 30.05 -6.28
CA LYS A 77 -15.84 29.44 -7.57
C LYS A 77 -14.71 28.76 -8.34
N GLU A 78 -13.46 28.90 -7.89
CA GLU A 78 -12.30 28.38 -8.61
C GLU A 78 -11.60 27.24 -7.84
N ILE A 79 -11.46 26.08 -8.49
CA ILE A 79 -10.73 24.94 -7.98
C ILE A 79 -9.32 24.97 -8.57
N THR A 80 -8.33 25.39 -7.78
CA THR A 80 -6.93 25.38 -8.18
C THR A 80 -6.28 24.04 -7.82
N LEU A 81 -5.72 23.38 -8.82
CA LEU A 81 -5.11 22.05 -8.72
C LEU A 81 -3.66 22.12 -9.22
N VAL A 82 -2.79 21.36 -8.61
CA VAL A 82 -1.39 21.17 -9.05
C VAL A 82 -1.22 19.71 -9.37
N ASP A 83 -0.77 19.39 -10.58
CA ASP A 83 -0.51 18.02 -11.01
C ASP A 83 0.88 17.53 -10.57
N ASP A 84 1.19 16.24 -10.79
CA ASP A 84 2.45 15.60 -10.37
C ASP A 84 3.69 16.15 -11.12
N LEU A 85 3.51 16.90 -12.20
CA LEU A 85 4.58 17.62 -12.90
C LEU A 85 4.69 19.09 -12.49
N GLY A 86 3.86 19.55 -11.54
CA GLY A 86 3.83 20.93 -11.04
C GLY A 86 3.05 21.91 -11.93
N ASN A 87 2.28 21.42 -12.90
CA ASN A 87 1.39 22.29 -13.69
C ASN A 87 0.16 22.69 -12.88
N VAL A 88 -0.27 23.93 -13.05
CA VAL A 88 -1.45 24.45 -12.38
C VAL A 88 -2.65 24.40 -13.34
N VAL A 89 -3.74 23.79 -12.88
CA VAL A 89 -5.03 23.78 -13.58
C VAL A 89 -6.05 24.49 -12.70
N VAL A 90 -6.83 25.40 -13.28
CA VAL A 90 -7.88 26.13 -12.58
C VAL A 90 -9.22 25.79 -13.23
N LEU A 91 -10.12 25.21 -12.46
CA LEU A 91 -11.48 24.89 -12.88
C LEU A 91 -12.45 25.90 -12.23
N THR A 92 -13.41 26.42 -12.98
CA THR A 92 -14.43 27.31 -12.46
C THR A 92 -15.60 26.57 -11.81
N GLU A 93 -15.73 25.28 -12.10
CA GLU A 93 -16.75 24.37 -11.59
C GLU A 93 -16.24 22.91 -11.70
N PRO A 94 -16.77 21.97 -10.94
CA PRO A 94 -16.45 20.56 -11.11
C PRO A 94 -16.82 20.08 -12.54
N PRO A 95 -15.94 19.26 -13.18
CA PRO A 95 -16.18 18.77 -14.53
C PRO A 95 -17.37 17.81 -14.57
N GLU A 96 -18.13 17.87 -15.66
CA GLU A 96 -19.22 16.95 -15.96
C GLU A 96 -18.83 15.91 -17.03
N ARG A 97 -17.75 16.18 -17.77
CA ARG A 97 -17.24 15.29 -18.84
C ARG A 97 -15.75 15.05 -18.67
N ILE A 98 -15.41 13.87 -18.23
CA ILE A 98 -14.03 13.47 -17.90
C ILE A 98 -13.53 12.43 -18.89
N VAL A 99 -12.31 12.60 -19.38
CA VAL A 99 -11.58 11.55 -20.10
C VAL A 99 -10.38 11.08 -19.27
N SER A 100 -10.22 9.78 -19.14
CA SER A 100 -9.11 9.16 -18.43
C SER A 100 -8.16 8.44 -19.38
N LEU A 101 -6.90 8.90 -19.42
CA LEU A 101 -5.84 8.34 -20.26
C LEU A 101 -5.03 7.25 -19.55
N ALA A 102 -5.36 6.91 -18.30
CA ALA A 102 -4.64 5.88 -17.53
C ALA A 102 -5.58 4.99 -16.72
N PRO A 103 -5.35 3.66 -16.67
CA PRO A 103 -6.16 2.75 -15.86
C PRO A 103 -6.20 3.13 -14.38
N SER A 104 -5.07 3.52 -13.77
CA SER A 104 -5.00 3.96 -12.38
C SER A 104 -5.93 5.14 -12.10
N ASN A 105 -5.93 6.15 -12.98
CA ASN A 105 -6.77 7.33 -12.85
C ASN A 105 -8.25 6.96 -13.04
N THR A 106 -8.57 6.03 -13.96
CA THR A 106 -9.93 5.50 -14.13
C THR A 106 -10.40 4.82 -12.84
N GLU A 107 -9.58 3.97 -12.25
CA GLU A 107 -9.90 3.30 -10.98
C GLU A 107 -10.19 4.29 -9.85
N ILE A 108 -9.36 5.35 -9.73
CA ILE A 108 -9.57 6.40 -8.72
C ILE A 108 -10.88 7.15 -8.97
N LEU A 109 -11.14 7.57 -10.22
CA LEU A 109 -12.37 8.27 -10.59
C LEU A 109 -13.64 7.52 -10.17
N PHE A 110 -13.65 6.21 -10.41
CA PHE A 110 -14.78 5.37 -9.97
C PHE A 110 -14.81 5.17 -8.45
N ALA A 111 -13.66 5.04 -7.81
CA ALA A 111 -13.57 4.84 -6.35
C ALA A 111 -14.04 6.07 -5.57
N VAL A 112 -13.79 7.28 -6.08
CA VAL A 112 -14.26 8.53 -5.44
C VAL A 112 -15.67 8.93 -5.88
N GLY A 113 -16.39 8.10 -6.63
CA GLY A 113 -17.77 8.35 -7.03
C GLY A 113 -17.95 9.30 -8.23
N ALA A 114 -16.89 9.58 -9.00
CA ALA A 114 -16.94 10.42 -10.22
C ALA A 114 -17.10 9.61 -11.52
N GLY A 115 -17.39 8.31 -11.41
CA GLY A 115 -17.44 7.38 -12.54
C GLY A 115 -18.52 7.69 -13.58
N ASP A 116 -19.64 8.26 -13.18
CA ASP A 116 -20.75 8.68 -14.06
C ASP A 116 -20.38 9.86 -14.98
N LYS A 117 -19.36 10.62 -14.62
CA LYS A 117 -18.81 11.73 -15.43
C LYS A 117 -17.77 11.28 -16.45
N VAL A 118 -17.30 10.03 -16.36
CA VAL A 118 -16.28 9.51 -17.27
C VAL A 118 -16.91 9.13 -18.61
N VAL A 119 -16.50 9.84 -19.68
CA VAL A 119 -17.04 9.66 -21.02
C VAL A 119 -16.09 8.90 -21.95
N GLY A 120 -14.81 8.78 -21.59
CA GLY A 120 -13.78 8.09 -22.38
C GLY A 120 -12.65 7.51 -21.54
N VAL A 121 -12.23 6.30 -21.93
CA VAL A 121 -11.14 5.55 -21.26
C VAL A 121 -10.25 4.86 -22.29
N THR A 122 -9.04 4.47 -21.88
CA THR A 122 -8.15 3.66 -22.74
C THR A 122 -8.67 2.22 -22.86
N ASN A 123 -8.22 1.52 -23.90
CA ASN A 123 -8.61 0.13 -24.16
C ASN A 123 -8.06 -0.90 -23.16
N VAL A 124 -7.23 -0.47 -22.20
CA VAL A 124 -6.65 -1.32 -21.14
C VAL A 124 -7.26 -1.03 -19.76
N CYS A 125 -8.27 -0.16 -19.69
CA CYS A 125 -9.08 0.00 -18.48
C CYS A 125 -10.01 -1.19 -18.33
N ASP A 126 -9.98 -1.86 -17.18
CA ASP A 126 -10.68 -3.13 -16.93
C ASP A 126 -11.31 -3.22 -15.54
N TYR A 127 -11.18 -2.17 -14.72
CA TYR A 127 -11.70 -2.10 -13.36
C TYR A 127 -12.30 -0.69 -13.07
N PRO A 128 -13.40 -0.58 -12.30
CA PRO A 128 -14.15 -1.66 -11.63
C PRO A 128 -15.11 -2.45 -12.53
N TYR A 129 -15.20 -2.09 -13.81
CA TYR A 129 -16.10 -2.71 -14.77
C TYR A 129 -15.34 -3.24 -15.98
N ASN A 130 -15.97 -4.16 -16.71
CA ASN A 130 -15.50 -4.54 -18.06
C ASN A 130 -15.79 -3.41 -19.03
N PHE A 131 -14.89 -2.42 -19.12
CA PHE A 131 -15.04 -1.25 -20.01
C PHE A 131 -15.06 -1.65 -21.48
N THR A 132 -14.42 -2.77 -21.90
CA THR A 132 -14.55 -3.28 -23.27
C THR A 132 -16.01 -3.55 -23.63
N ALA A 133 -16.75 -4.21 -22.74
CA ALA A 133 -18.17 -4.46 -22.95
C ALA A 133 -19.00 -3.16 -22.93
N TRP A 134 -18.63 -2.18 -22.14
CA TRP A 134 -19.29 -0.87 -22.13
C TRP A 134 -19.04 -0.08 -23.41
N ILE A 135 -17.82 -0.15 -23.96
CA ILE A 135 -17.45 0.45 -25.23
C ILE A 135 -18.24 -0.20 -26.38
N GLU A 136 -18.29 -1.52 -26.43
CA GLU A 136 -19.06 -2.26 -27.42
C GLU A 136 -20.57 -1.95 -27.36
N ALA A 137 -21.09 -1.71 -26.15
CA ALA A 137 -22.50 -1.30 -25.94
C ALA A 137 -22.77 0.20 -26.23
N GLY A 138 -21.73 1.00 -26.49
CA GLY A 138 -21.85 2.45 -26.72
C GLY A 138 -22.05 3.29 -25.46
N ASN A 139 -21.82 2.72 -24.27
CA ASN A 139 -21.95 3.42 -23.00
C ASN A 139 -20.67 4.15 -22.59
N MET A 140 -19.55 3.88 -23.24
CA MET A 140 -18.24 4.47 -22.99
C MET A 140 -17.49 4.60 -24.31
N SER A 141 -16.65 5.60 -24.46
CA SER A 141 -15.81 5.75 -25.65
C SER A 141 -14.40 5.23 -25.41
N SER A 142 -13.85 4.51 -26.40
CA SER A 142 -12.43 4.18 -26.41
C SER A 142 -11.62 5.32 -26.99
N ILE A 143 -10.55 5.72 -26.30
CA ILE A 143 -9.59 6.73 -26.77
C ILE A 143 -8.28 6.11 -27.27
N GLY A 144 -8.26 4.79 -27.46
CA GLY A 144 -7.08 4.06 -27.93
C GLY A 144 -6.19 3.49 -26.84
N PRO A 145 -4.95 3.16 -27.16
CA PRO A 145 -4.02 2.53 -26.21
C PRO A 145 -3.49 3.52 -25.17
N TYR A 146 -3.11 3.00 -24.01
CA TYR A 146 -2.61 3.76 -22.87
C TYR A 146 -1.37 4.63 -23.19
N TRP A 147 -0.40 4.08 -23.91
CA TRP A 147 0.87 4.76 -24.25
C TRP A 147 0.82 5.68 -25.48
N GLN A 148 -0.24 5.60 -26.28
CA GLN A 148 -0.47 6.46 -27.44
C GLN A 148 -1.97 6.68 -27.65
N PRO A 149 -2.66 7.37 -26.71
CA PRO A 149 -4.07 7.68 -26.88
C PRO A 149 -4.26 8.63 -28.06
N ALA A 150 -5.33 8.42 -28.83
CA ALA A 150 -5.62 9.26 -29.98
C ALA A 150 -6.28 10.57 -29.55
N VAL A 151 -5.73 11.69 -29.98
CA VAL A 151 -6.21 13.05 -29.59
C VAL A 151 -7.59 13.36 -30.20
N GLU A 152 -7.84 12.97 -31.45
CA GLU A 152 -9.10 13.27 -32.15
C GLU A 152 -10.34 12.65 -31.47
N PRO A 153 -10.36 11.38 -31.03
CA PRO A 153 -11.46 10.85 -30.23
C PRO A 153 -11.67 11.62 -28.92
N ILE A 154 -10.59 12.03 -28.24
CA ILE A 154 -10.68 12.81 -26.99
C ILE A 154 -11.39 14.15 -27.25
N ILE A 155 -10.95 14.89 -28.26
CA ILE A 155 -11.56 16.19 -28.63
C ILE A 155 -13.04 16.02 -29.01
N THR A 156 -13.39 14.93 -29.72
CA THR A 156 -14.77 14.65 -30.11
C THR A 156 -15.70 14.43 -28.90
N LEU A 157 -15.13 14.02 -27.77
CA LEU A 157 -15.88 13.85 -26.51
C LEU A 157 -16.11 15.17 -25.79
N ASP A 158 -15.49 16.26 -26.22
CA ASP A 158 -15.59 17.59 -25.61
C ASP A 158 -15.46 17.55 -24.08
N PRO A 159 -14.30 17.09 -23.54
CA PRO A 159 -14.14 16.94 -22.10
C PRO A 159 -13.85 18.28 -21.40
N ASP A 160 -14.40 18.45 -20.20
CA ASP A 160 -14.08 19.56 -19.31
C ASP A 160 -12.72 19.37 -18.65
N LEU A 161 -12.35 18.11 -18.41
CA LEU A 161 -11.10 17.71 -17.78
C LEU A 161 -10.58 16.38 -18.33
N VAL A 162 -9.27 16.30 -18.53
CA VAL A 162 -8.57 15.08 -18.93
C VAL A 162 -7.57 14.70 -17.83
N PHE A 163 -7.63 13.47 -17.36
CA PHE A 163 -6.60 12.88 -16.49
C PHE A 163 -5.63 12.07 -17.34
N ALA A 164 -4.36 12.42 -17.28
CA ALA A 164 -3.27 11.79 -18.02
C ALA A 164 -2.23 11.16 -17.08
N SER A 165 -1.31 10.41 -17.66
CA SER A 165 -0.09 9.94 -17.01
C SER A 165 1.13 10.35 -17.85
N THR A 166 2.34 10.12 -17.35
CA THR A 166 3.57 10.39 -18.11
C THR A 166 3.68 9.51 -19.36
N ALA A 167 3.04 8.33 -19.38
CA ALA A 167 2.98 7.48 -20.58
C ALA A 167 2.18 8.11 -21.73
N SER A 168 1.29 9.06 -21.46
CA SER A 168 0.47 9.79 -22.44
C SER A 168 0.82 11.28 -22.55
N GLU A 169 2.05 11.67 -22.14
CA GLU A 169 2.49 13.08 -22.05
C GLU A 169 2.37 13.83 -23.38
N GLU A 170 2.71 13.21 -24.51
CA GLU A 170 2.60 13.81 -25.85
C GLU A 170 1.15 14.22 -26.19
N ALA A 171 0.20 13.32 -25.89
CA ALA A 171 -1.22 13.61 -26.07
C ALA A 171 -1.70 14.68 -25.07
N ALA A 172 -1.23 14.62 -23.83
CA ALA A 172 -1.54 15.61 -22.80
C ALA A 172 -1.07 17.01 -23.18
N GLU A 173 0.16 17.15 -23.68
CA GLU A 173 0.69 18.43 -24.17
C GLU A 173 -0.09 18.95 -25.36
N THR A 174 -0.43 18.07 -26.31
CA THR A 174 -1.25 18.45 -27.46
C THR A 174 -2.61 18.99 -27.03
N LEU A 175 -3.27 18.33 -26.08
CA LEU A 175 -4.57 18.76 -25.53
C LEU A 175 -4.45 20.09 -24.78
N LYS A 176 -3.41 20.29 -23.96
CA LYS A 176 -3.11 21.56 -23.29
C LYS A 176 -2.96 22.71 -24.30
N ASN A 177 -2.21 22.47 -25.40
CA ASN A 177 -2.01 23.46 -26.46
C ASN A 177 -3.31 23.79 -27.22
N LEU A 178 -4.28 22.89 -27.23
CA LEU A 178 -5.61 23.11 -27.79
C LEU A 178 -6.58 23.77 -26.78
N GLY A 179 -6.13 24.03 -25.54
CA GLY A 179 -6.90 24.75 -24.53
C GLY A 179 -7.71 23.85 -23.59
N TYR A 180 -7.52 22.53 -23.62
CA TYR A 180 -8.17 21.61 -22.68
C TYR A 180 -7.48 21.63 -21.32
N ASN A 181 -8.26 21.45 -20.26
CA ASN A 181 -7.71 21.22 -18.93
C ASN A 181 -7.17 19.78 -18.84
N VAL A 182 -5.89 19.64 -18.50
CA VAL A 182 -5.24 18.33 -18.37
C VAL A 182 -4.45 18.27 -17.07
N LEU A 183 -4.73 17.28 -16.25
CA LEU A 183 -3.99 16.94 -15.03
C LEU A 183 -3.19 15.68 -15.26
N ILE A 184 -1.87 15.73 -15.02
CA ILE A 184 -1.00 14.55 -15.06
C ILE A 184 -0.92 13.97 -13.65
N VAL A 185 -1.37 12.73 -13.49
CA VAL A 185 -1.39 12.00 -12.22
C VAL A 185 -0.59 10.72 -12.40
N GLU A 186 0.58 10.69 -11.75
CA GLU A 186 1.57 9.60 -11.86
C GLU A 186 2.31 9.41 -10.53
N PRO A 187 1.63 9.00 -9.46
CA PRO A 187 2.26 8.82 -8.16
C PRO A 187 3.28 7.68 -8.18
N LYS A 188 4.40 7.87 -7.46
CA LYS A 188 5.51 6.91 -7.37
C LYS A 188 5.57 6.18 -6.03
N THR A 189 4.94 6.74 -5.01
CA THR A 189 4.92 6.24 -3.63
C THR A 189 3.50 5.94 -3.19
N ILE A 190 3.35 5.15 -2.13
CA ILE A 190 2.04 4.87 -1.54
C ILE A 190 1.36 6.17 -1.09
N ASN A 191 2.09 7.07 -0.42
CA ASN A 191 1.53 8.35 -0.02
C ASN A 191 1.10 9.19 -1.23
N GLY A 192 1.88 9.18 -2.32
CA GLY A 192 1.51 9.83 -3.56
C GLY A 192 0.20 9.30 -4.16
N VAL A 193 -0.07 7.99 -4.06
CA VAL A 193 -1.37 7.43 -4.48
C VAL A 193 -2.51 7.97 -3.63
N LEU A 194 -2.34 8.05 -2.31
CA LEU A 194 -3.36 8.64 -1.42
C LEU A 194 -3.58 10.14 -1.74
N GLU A 195 -2.52 10.88 -2.01
CA GLU A 195 -2.60 12.29 -2.45
C GLU A 195 -3.31 12.43 -3.80
N SER A 196 -3.07 11.50 -4.74
CA SER A 196 -3.74 11.48 -6.04
C SER A 196 -5.26 11.21 -5.91
N ILE A 197 -5.66 10.33 -4.99
CA ILE A 197 -7.08 10.10 -4.67
C ILE A 197 -7.72 11.40 -4.18
N LEU A 198 -7.08 12.12 -3.25
CA LEU A 198 -7.57 13.40 -2.74
C LEU A 198 -7.57 14.48 -3.83
N LEU A 199 -6.56 14.52 -4.72
CA LEU A 199 -6.48 15.45 -5.83
C LEU A 199 -7.64 15.24 -6.81
N ILE A 200 -7.90 13.99 -7.21
CA ILE A 200 -9.00 13.62 -8.12
C ILE A 200 -10.35 13.92 -7.45
N GLY A 201 -10.52 13.61 -6.16
CA GLY A 201 -11.71 13.96 -5.40
C GLY A 201 -11.99 15.48 -5.41
N ARG A 202 -10.96 16.31 -5.17
CA ARG A 202 -11.08 17.76 -5.25
C ARG A 202 -11.41 18.24 -6.67
N ALA A 203 -10.76 17.67 -7.68
CA ALA A 203 -10.97 18.03 -9.08
C ALA A 203 -12.42 17.76 -9.53
N THR A 204 -13.02 16.69 -9.05
CA THR A 204 -14.36 16.22 -9.46
C THR A 204 -15.50 16.70 -8.56
N GLY A 205 -15.18 17.40 -7.45
CA GLY A 205 -16.15 17.82 -6.44
C GLY A 205 -16.52 16.71 -5.43
N ASN A 206 -15.85 15.56 -5.47
CA ASN A 206 -16.08 14.38 -4.61
C ASN A 206 -15.04 14.29 -3.48
N HIS A 207 -14.71 15.42 -2.85
CA HIS A 207 -13.63 15.51 -1.86
C HIS A 207 -13.94 14.75 -0.55
N VAL A 208 -15.22 14.63 -0.18
CA VAL A 208 -15.66 13.89 1.02
C VAL A 208 -15.46 12.40 0.79
N GLU A 209 -15.98 11.88 -0.32
CA GLU A 209 -15.85 10.48 -0.72
C GLU A 209 -14.38 10.06 -0.86
N ALA A 210 -13.56 10.95 -1.44
CA ALA A 210 -12.12 10.71 -1.53
C ALA A 210 -11.45 10.65 -0.16
N GLY A 211 -11.83 11.51 0.78
CA GLY A 211 -11.33 11.50 2.15
C GLY A 211 -11.71 10.23 2.90
N GLU A 212 -12.97 9.82 2.82
CA GLU A 212 -13.45 8.57 3.41
C GLU A 212 -12.73 7.35 2.84
N PHE A 213 -12.56 7.31 1.52
CA PHE A 213 -11.87 6.21 0.85
C PHE A 213 -10.37 6.14 1.20
N VAL A 214 -9.68 7.29 1.32
CA VAL A 214 -8.27 7.32 1.80
C VAL A 214 -8.17 6.79 3.24
N ASN A 215 -9.14 7.13 4.10
CA ASN A 215 -9.14 6.60 5.47
C ASN A 215 -9.35 5.08 5.49
N GLU A 216 -10.26 4.55 4.67
CA GLU A 216 -10.45 3.09 4.53
C GLU A 216 -9.15 2.39 4.11
N ILE A 217 -8.44 2.94 3.10
CA ILE A 217 -7.15 2.39 2.66
C ILE A 217 -6.14 2.42 3.81
N ARG A 218 -6.04 3.52 4.57
CA ARG A 218 -5.13 3.63 5.71
C ARG A 218 -5.44 2.62 6.81
N ASP A 219 -6.71 2.45 7.15
CA ASP A 219 -7.13 1.48 8.17
C ASP A 219 -6.75 0.05 7.77
N ARG A 220 -6.91 -0.31 6.50
CA ARG A 220 -6.49 -1.62 5.96
C ARG A 220 -4.96 -1.77 5.99
N MET A 221 -4.22 -0.74 5.60
CA MET A 221 -2.76 -0.75 5.67
C MET A 221 -2.27 -0.91 7.12
N ASP A 222 -2.85 -0.17 8.06
CA ASP A 222 -2.51 -0.25 9.48
C ASP A 222 -2.82 -1.66 10.05
N ALA A 223 -3.90 -2.29 9.62
CA ALA A 223 -4.21 -3.67 10.00
C ALA A 223 -3.13 -4.66 9.55
N VAL A 224 -2.63 -4.53 8.30
CA VAL A 224 -1.51 -5.34 7.80
C VAL A 224 -0.25 -5.07 8.60
N ILE A 225 0.15 -3.80 8.76
CA ILE A 225 1.36 -3.38 9.49
C ILE A 225 1.35 -3.94 10.92
N ASN A 226 0.21 -3.84 11.62
CA ASN A 226 0.07 -4.37 12.98
C ASN A 226 0.17 -5.89 13.02
N THR A 227 -0.34 -6.59 11.99
CA THR A 227 -0.26 -8.05 11.90
C THR A 227 1.18 -8.49 11.69
N VAL A 228 1.88 -7.91 10.72
CA VAL A 228 3.28 -8.28 10.39
C VAL A 228 4.29 -7.84 11.45
N ALA A 229 3.92 -6.91 12.33
CA ALA A 229 4.76 -6.57 13.49
C ALA A 229 5.01 -7.77 14.44
N GLY A 230 4.18 -8.82 14.34
CA GLY A 230 4.37 -10.09 15.04
C GLY A 230 5.34 -11.07 14.36
N ALA A 231 5.86 -10.75 13.18
CA ALA A 231 6.77 -11.60 12.44
C ALA A 231 8.11 -11.81 13.19
N THR A 232 8.64 -13.03 13.13
CA THR A 232 9.91 -13.41 13.79
C THR A 232 11.11 -13.34 12.85
N SER A 233 10.89 -13.10 11.56
CA SER A 233 11.92 -12.99 10.51
C SER A 233 11.51 -11.93 9.50
N THR A 234 12.47 -11.47 8.69
CA THR A 234 12.27 -10.58 7.56
C THR A 234 12.74 -11.29 6.31
N PRO A 235 11.85 -12.00 5.57
CA PRO A 235 12.22 -12.73 4.38
C PRO A 235 12.75 -11.82 3.27
N LYS A 236 13.76 -12.27 2.53
CA LYS A 236 14.28 -11.61 1.34
C LYS A 236 13.35 -11.84 0.18
N VAL A 237 12.87 -10.76 -0.42
CA VAL A 237 11.90 -10.78 -1.50
C VAL A 237 12.53 -10.31 -2.80
N TYR A 238 12.38 -11.07 -3.85
CA TYR A 238 12.64 -10.66 -5.22
C TYR A 238 11.33 -10.39 -5.94
N TYR A 239 11.19 -9.19 -6.48
CA TYR A 239 10.08 -8.81 -7.36
C TYR A 239 10.59 -8.57 -8.78
N GLU A 240 10.03 -9.25 -9.78
CA GLU A 240 10.34 -9.05 -11.18
C GLU A 240 9.28 -8.18 -11.84
N VAL A 241 9.66 -6.98 -12.31
CA VAL A 241 8.75 -6.05 -12.99
C VAL A 241 8.49 -6.48 -14.43
N TRP A 242 9.54 -6.93 -15.12
CA TRP A 242 9.51 -7.19 -16.55
C TRP A 242 10.54 -8.26 -16.96
N GLY A 243 10.17 -9.10 -17.95
CA GLY A 243 11.04 -10.00 -18.68
C GLY A 243 10.79 -9.89 -20.20
N PRO A 244 11.67 -10.29 -21.10
CA PRO A 244 12.86 -11.14 -20.95
C PRO A 244 14.11 -10.41 -20.44
N ASP A 245 14.17 -9.07 -20.54
CA ASP A 245 15.23 -8.27 -19.92
C ASP A 245 14.85 -8.09 -18.45
N ILE A 246 15.49 -8.81 -17.56
CA ILE A 246 15.11 -8.91 -16.14
C ILE A 246 15.21 -7.52 -15.49
N GLN A 247 14.06 -6.91 -15.20
CA GLN A 247 13.94 -5.64 -14.48
C GLN A 247 13.27 -5.88 -13.13
N SER A 248 13.81 -5.26 -12.08
CA SER A 248 13.24 -5.33 -10.72
C SER A 248 12.79 -3.96 -10.24
N ALA A 249 12.08 -3.93 -9.10
CA ALA A 249 11.76 -2.71 -8.38
C ALA A 249 12.85 -2.41 -7.35
N GLY A 250 13.33 -1.18 -7.31
CA GLY A 250 14.33 -0.65 -6.39
C GLY A 250 13.75 0.46 -5.51
N PRO A 251 14.63 1.25 -4.86
CA PRO A 251 14.24 2.27 -3.91
C PRO A 251 13.39 3.37 -4.56
N GLY A 252 12.45 3.91 -3.76
CA GLY A 252 11.58 5.00 -4.18
C GLY A 252 10.45 4.57 -5.13
N THR A 253 10.15 3.28 -5.21
CA THR A 253 8.97 2.73 -5.86
C THR A 253 7.95 2.30 -4.82
N PHE A 254 6.66 2.44 -5.13
CA PHE A 254 5.60 1.94 -4.25
C PHE A 254 5.67 0.41 -4.05
N ILE A 255 6.26 -0.34 -5.00
CA ILE A 255 6.48 -1.79 -4.88
C ILE A 255 7.51 -2.08 -3.76
N ASP A 256 8.60 -1.33 -3.70
CA ASP A 256 9.59 -1.43 -2.63
C ASP A 256 8.98 -1.09 -1.25
N GLU A 257 8.13 -0.06 -1.21
CA GLU A 257 7.36 0.31 -0.02
C GLU A 257 6.38 -0.80 0.39
N LEU A 258 5.64 -1.40 -0.55
CA LEU A 258 4.70 -2.51 -0.28
C LEU A 258 5.41 -3.72 0.32
N ILE A 259 6.55 -4.14 -0.25
CA ILE A 259 7.35 -5.25 0.28
C ILE A 259 7.81 -4.95 1.71
N THR A 260 8.27 -3.74 1.96
CA THR A 260 8.72 -3.31 3.30
C THR A 260 7.58 -3.31 4.31
N LEU A 261 6.43 -2.72 3.96
CA LEU A 261 5.24 -2.69 4.83
C LEU A 261 4.65 -4.08 5.06
N ALA A 262 4.80 -4.99 4.11
CA ALA A 262 4.43 -6.39 4.24
C ALA A 262 5.40 -7.23 5.12
N GLY A 263 6.46 -6.61 5.68
CA GLY A 263 7.43 -7.27 6.55
C GLY A 263 8.57 -7.99 5.83
N GLY A 264 8.77 -7.74 4.52
CA GLY A 264 9.85 -8.30 3.72
C GLY A 264 11.02 -7.34 3.51
N GLU A 265 12.16 -7.88 3.06
CA GLU A 265 13.32 -7.14 2.58
C GLU A 265 13.42 -7.27 1.06
N ASN A 266 13.16 -6.18 0.33
CA ASN A 266 13.39 -6.17 -1.12
C ASN A 266 14.89 -6.29 -1.40
N ILE A 267 15.31 -7.34 -2.12
CA ILE A 267 16.74 -7.59 -2.39
C ILE A 267 17.40 -6.51 -3.27
N PHE A 268 16.62 -5.62 -3.88
CA PHE A 268 17.11 -4.48 -4.68
C PHE A 268 16.76 -3.12 -4.06
N HIS A 269 16.41 -3.08 -2.78
CA HIS A 269 16.18 -1.83 -2.03
C HIS A 269 17.38 -0.87 -2.07
N ASP A 270 18.61 -1.41 -2.17
CA ASP A 270 19.88 -0.68 -2.23
C ASP A 270 20.34 -0.34 -3.67
N ALA A 271 19.51 -0.59 -4.68
CA ALA A 271 19.85 -0.29 -6.06
C ALA A 271 20.00 1.23 -6.31
N GLY A 272 20.86 1.60 -7.25
CA GLY A 272 21.10 3.02 -7.59
C GLY A 272 19.97 3.68 -8.40
N THR A 273 18.89 2.97 -8.70
CA THR A 273 17.75 3.43 -9.51
C THR A 273 16.47 2.72 -9.08
N SER A 274 15.32 3.39 -9.32
CA SER A 274 13.99 2.86 -9.00
C SER A 274 13.63 1.58 -9.76
N PHE A 275 14.12 1.40 -10.97
CA PHE A 275 13.86 0.22 -11.79
C PHE A 275 15.18 -0.33 -12.37
N PRO A 276 15.97 -1.07 -11.55
CA PRO A 276 17.24 -1.62 -11.98
C PRO A 276 17.05 -2.76 -12.99
N MET A 277 17.85 -2.72 -14.07
CA MET A 277 18.10 -3.90 -14.90
C MET A 277 19.05 -4.81 -14.14
N VAL A 278 18.65 -6.06 -13.93
CA VAL A 278 19.40 -7.01 -13.11
C VAL A 278 19.78 -8.26 -13.91
N SER A 279 20.80 -8.99 -13.49
CA SER A 279 21.15 -10.26 -14.11
C SER A 279 20.67 -11.44 -13.27
N SER A 280 20.44 -12.59 -13.91
CA SER A 280 20.14 -13.85 -13.23
C SER A 280 21.17 -14.18 -12.17
N GLU A 281 22.47 -13.95 -12.44
CA GLU A 281 23.54 -14.21 -11.49
C GLU A 281 23.42 -13.33 -10.25
N THR A 282 22.99 -12.08 -10.40
CA THR A 282 22.79 -11.17 -9.26
C THR A 282 21.63 -11.66 -8.39
N VAL A 283 20.53 -12.12 -8.99
CA VAL A 283 19.38 -12.68 -8.25
C VAL A 283 19.80 -13.94 -7.50
N ILE A 284 20.53 -14.87 -8.17
CA ILE A 284 21.08 -16.09 -7.55
C ILE A 284 22.00 -15.74 -6.38
N MET A 285 22.89 -14.76 -6.54
CA MET A 285 23.84 -14.36 -5.48
C MET A 285 23.13 -13.74 -4.27
N LYS A 286 22.07 -12.94 -4.49
CA LYS A 286 21.27 -12.32 -3.42
C LYS A 286 20.35 -13.35 -2.72
N ASN A 287 20.07 -14.47 -3.38
CA ASN A 287 19.36 -15.66 -2.88
C ASN A 287 18.07 -15.30 -2.12
N PRO A 288 17.00 -14.89 -2.79
CA PRO A 288 15.74 -14.55 -2.14
C PRO A 288 15.05 -15.75 -1.51
N ASP A 289 14.30 -15.49 -0.43
CA ASP A 289 13.44 -16.47 0.26
C ASP A 289 12.05 -16.55 -0.39
N VAL A 290 11.64 -15.46 -1.05
CA VAL A 290 10.35 -15.33 -1.75
C VAL A 290 10.58 -14.68 -3.11
N ILE A 291 9.91 -15.17 -4.12
CA ILE A 291 9.90 -14.60 -5.47
C ILE A 291 8.47 -14.23 -5.85
N ILE A 292 8.24 -12.99 -6.32
CA ILE A 292 6.94 -12.50 -6.75
C ILE A 292 7.02 -12.01 -8.18
N PHE A 293 6.09 -12.48 -9.02
CA PHE A 293 5.96 -12.09 -10.42
C PHE A 293 4.58 -11.49 -10.69
N PRO A 294 4.49 -10.38 -11.41
CA PRO A 294 3.21 -9.91 -11.92
C PRO A 294 2.75 -10.78 -13.09
N HIS A 295 1.51 -11.26 -13.02
CA HIS A 295 0.86 -11.86 -14.17
C HIS A 295 0.21 -10.77 -15.02
N MET A 296 0.81 -10.45 -16.17
CA MET A 296 0.20 -9.55 -17.15
C MET A 296 -0.35 -10.34 -18.32
N TYR A 297 -1.65 -10.28 -18.50
CA TYR A 297 -2.28 -10.76 -19.73
C TYR A 297 -2.30 -9.63 -20.76
N MET A 298 -1.21 -9.55 -21.54
CA MET A 298 -1.13 -8.63 -22.69
C MET A 298 -1.40 -9.42 -23.98
N GLY A 299 -2.66 -9.79 -24.22
CA GLY A 299 -3.07 -10.49 -25.44
C GLY A 299 -2.54 -11.93 -25.52
N THR A 300 -1.52 -12.19 -26.34
CA THR A 300 -0.98 -13.54 -26.59
C THR A 300 0.31 -13.85 -25.86
N VAL A 301 0.85 -12.94 -25.04
CA VAL A 301 2.12 -13.13 -24.32
C VAL A 301 1.87 -13.11 -22.83
N SER A 302 1.91 -14.29 -22.22
CA SER A 302 2.00 -14.46 -20.77
C SER A 302 3.48 -14.31 -20.37
N TRP A 303 3.82 -13.26 -19.62
CA TRP A 303 5.15 -13.10 -19.06
C TRP A 303 5.20 -13.82 -17.71
N GLY A 304 6.16 -14.74 -17.56
CA GLY A 304 6.43 -15.43 -16.30
C GLY A 304 5.37 -16.47 -15.93
N THR A 305 5.45 -17.64 -16.54
CA THR A 305 4.81 -18.84 -16.01
C THR A 305 5.76 -19.48 -14.97
N TYR A 306 5.24 -20.30 -14.07
CA TYR A 306 6.06 -21.13 -13.18
C TYR A 306 7.16 -21.87 -13.95
N ALA A 307 6.82 -22.45 -15.13
CA ALA A 307 7.77 -23.17 -15.96
C ALA A 307 8.90 -22.28 -16.52
N ASP A 308 8.60 -21.02 -16.88
CA ASP A 308 9.62 -20.10 -17.38
C ASP A 308 10.65 -19.77 -16.31
N ILE A 309 10.22 -19.64 -15.07
CA ILE A 309 11.05 -19.30 -13.90
C ILE A 309 11.92 -20.48 -13.52
N GLU A 310 11.32 -21.67 -13.36
CA GLU A 310 12.03 -22.91 -13.00
C GLU A 310 13.06 -23.29 -14.06
N SER A 311 12.81 -22.97 -15.34
CA SER A 311 13.72 -23.30 -16.44
C SER A 311 14.93 -22.38 -16.58
N ARG A 312 14.99 -21.27 -15.83
CA ARG A 312 16.11 -20.32 -15.90
C ARG A 312 17.41 -20.96 -15.39
N PRO A 313 18.53 -20.87 -16.11
CA PRO A 313 19.77 -21.51 -15.72
C PRO A 313 20.25 -21.04 -14.33
N GLY A 314 20.49 -22.00 -13.42
CA GLY A 314 21.01 -21.77 -12.09
C GLY A 314 19.99 -21.33 -11.02
N TRP A 315 18.74 -21.09 -11.41
CA TRP A 315 17.69 -20.66 -10.47
C TRP A 315 17.25 -21.77 -9.53
N ASP A 316 17.51 -23.04 -9.89
CA ASP A 316 17.32 -24.21 -9.03
C ASP A 316 18.14 -24.16 -7.71
N SER A 317 19.15 -23.28 -7.64
CA SER A 317 19.93 -23.03 -6.43
C SER A 317 19.32 -21.99 -5.48
N ILE A 318 18.31 -21.23 -5.91
CA ILE A 318 17.68 -20.16 -5.12
C ILE A 318 16.77 -20.79 -4.05
N THR A 319 16.86 -20.28 -2.82
CA THR A 319 16.08 -20.76 -1.67
C THR A 319 14.57 -20.74 -1.95
N ALA A 320 14.05 -19.66 -2.57
CA ALA A 320 12.65 -19.57 -2.93
C ALA A 320 12.19 -20.68 -3.89
N ILE A 321 13.03 -21.04 -4.88
CA ILE A 321 12.72 -22.12 -5.83
C ILE A 321 12.77 -23.48 -5.14
N GLN A 322 13.77 -23.74 -4.27
CA GLN A 322 13.91 -24.98 -3.55
C GLN A 322 12.76 -25.25 -2.58
N ASN A 323 12.10 -24.21 -2.11
CA ASN A 323 10.99 -24.27 -1.16
C ASN A 323 9.61 -24.06 -1.80
N ASP A 324 9.51 -24.03 -3.14
CA ASP A 324 8.29 -23.71 -3.89
C ASP A 324 7.65 -22.37 -3.47
N ASN A 325 8.49 -21.42 -3.01
CA ASN A 325 8.05 -20.11 -2.47
C ASN A 325 8.19 -19.01 -3.54
N PHE A 326 7.56 -19.24 -4.68
CA PHE A 326 7.46 -18.25 -5.74
C PHE A 326 6.00 -18.11 -6.20
N HIS A 327 5.55 -16.88 -6.32
CA HIS A 327 4.15 -16.52 -6.43
C HIS A 327 3.88 -15.62 -7.62
N ILE A 328 2.75 -15.88 -8.26
CA ILE A 328 2.23 -15.04 -9.35
C ILE A 328 1.12 -14.17 -8.76
N ILE A 329 1.25 -12.85 -8.90
CA ILE A 329 0.27 -11.87 -8.46
C ILE A 329 -0.36 -11.17 -9.66
N ASP A 330 -1.62 -10.71 -9.52
CA ASP A 330 -2.25 -9.88 -10.57
C ASP A 330 -1.48 -8.57 -10.75
N ALA A 331 -0.95 -8.37 -11.96
CA ALA A 331 -0.23 -7.14 -12.30
C ALA A 331 -1.10 -5.88 -12.16
N SER A 332 -2.42 -5.99 -12.29
CA SER A 332 -3.32 -4.85 -12.19
C SER A 332 -3.38 -4.26 -10.78
N ILE A 333 -3.11 -5.05 -9.73
CA ILE A 333 -3.09 -4.53 -8.35
C ILE A 333 -1.69 -4.07 -7.91
N ILE A 334 -0.62 -4.69 -8.45
CA ILE A 334 0.75 -4.42 -7.98
C ILE A 334 1.54 -3.50 -8.92
N SER A 335 1.15 -3.36 -10.18
CA SER A 335 1.88 -2.53 -11.16
C SER A 335 1.17 -1.22 -11.49
N ARG A 336 -0.06 -1.02 -11.02
CA ARG A 336 -0.80 0.23 -11.17
C ARG A 336 -0.71 1.03 -9.88
N SER A 337 -0.27 2.28 -9.99
CA SER A 337 -0.29 3.24 -8.87
C SER A 337 -1.72 3.75 -8.64
N GLY A 338 -2.59 2.87 -8.19
CA GLY A 338 -4.03 3.11 -8.05
C GLY A 338 -4.59 2.67 -6.69
N PRO A 339 -5.90 2.75 -6.51
CA PRO A 339 -6.56 2.52 -5.21
C PRO A 339 -6.43 1.08 -4.70
N ARG A 340 -6.17 0.11 -5.61
CA ARG A 340 -5.99 -1.31 -5.24
C ARG A 340 -4.60 -1.66 -4.70
N LEU A 341 -3.74 -0.65 -4.46
CA LEU A 341 -2.44 -0.89 -3.84
C LEU A 341 -2.55 -1.59 -2.46
N VAL A 342 -3.64 -1.36 -1.75
CA VAL A 342 -3.88 -2.02 -0.45
C VAL A 342 -4.20 -3.50 -0.62
N ASP A 343 -4.89 -3.90 -1.69
CA ASP A 343 -5.11 -5.31 -2.04
C ASP A 343 -3.77 -6.00 -2.35
N ALA A 344 -2.85 -5.27 -3.03
CA ALA A 344 -1.49 -5.75 -3.26
C ALA A 344 -0.71 -5.91 -1.94
N LEU A 345 -0.82 -4.95 -1.01
CA LEU A 345 -0.17 -5.02 0.29
C LEU A 345 -0.65 -6.24 1.09
N GLU A 346 -1.96 -6.45 1.17
CA GLU A 346 -2.56 -7.60 1.83
C GLU A 346 -2.06 -8.92 1.22
N THR A 347 -2.11 -9.02 -0.11
CA THR A 347 -1.64 -10.21 -0.84
C THR A 347 -0.14 -10.48 -0.61
N ILE A 348 0.70 -9.44 -0.67
CA ILE A 348 2.14 -9.58 -0.43
C ILE A 348 2.42 -9.99 1.01
N ALA A 349 1.70 -9.42 1.98
CA ALA A 349 1.87 -9.75 3.39
C ALA A 349 1.50 -11.21 3.68
N GLU A 350 0.42 -11.72 3.09
CA GLU A 350 0.03 -13.14 3.17
C GLU A 350 1.07 -14.07 2.52
N ILE A 351 1.66 -13.65 1.39
CA ILE A 351 2.72 -14.41 0.71
C ILE A 351 3.99 -14.48 1.57
N ILE A 352 4.38 -13.34 2.17
CA ILE A 352 5.64 -13.23 2.91
C ILE A 352 5.54 -13.88 4.31
N ASN A 353 4.39 -13.76 4.97
CA ASN A 353 4.16 -14.20 6.35
C ASN A 353 2.88 -15.05 6.48
N PRO A 354 2.77 -16.17 5.77
CA PRO A 354 1.52 -16.96 5.73
C PRO A 354 1.06 -17.43 7.11
N GLU A 355 1.97 -17.60 8.06
CA GLU A 355 1.65 -18.02 9.43
C GLU A 355 0.91 -16.96 10.25
N LEU A 356 0.93 -15.69 9.84
CA LEU A 356 0.25 -14.60 10.54
C LEU A 356 -1.16 -14.33 10.00
N PHE A 357 -1.50 -14.85 8.82
CA PHE A 357 -2.78 -14.61 8.12
C PHE A 357 -3.64 -15.87 8.01
N GLY A 358 -3.19 -17.00 8.57
CA GLY A 358 -3.85 -18.31 8.54
C GLY A 358 -4.91 -18.54 9.63
#